data_11ac49c8f1701101271d9648c01d2a01
#
_entry.id   11ac49c8f1701101271d9648c01d2a01
#
_cell.length_a   1.000
_cell.length_b   1.000
_cell.length_c   1.000
_cell.angle_alpha   90.00
_cell.angle_beta   90.00
_cell.angle_gamma   90.00
#
_symmetry.space_group_name_H-M   'P 1'
#
loop_
_entity.id
_entity.type
_entity.pdbx_description
1 polymer ?
#
loop_
_entity_poly.entity_id
_entity_poly.type
_entity_poly.pdbx_seq_one_letter_code
_entity_poly.pdbx_strand_id
1 'polypeptide(L)'
;MEKYIIGNVKSIIYESNSGPYKVGVFRVKESNDDDLSKYINKTISFTGNFNELNNEIDYIFYGELINHKKYGKQYSVKSYEIKEPSDIDSIIVYLSSGMFKGIGTKTAERIVERFKTDTINVIKTDYEKLSFISGMTLKKAKMMHDKITESEINQELIVKLGTYGFTVKEAIELLNIYGNSIFDVIENNIYELREYISFEKLDSIFLKYNYEMHEYRVLALIEY
;
A
#
# COMPACT_ATOMS: atom_id res chain seq x y z
N MET A 1 -3.40 16.17 -12.63
CA MET A 1 -3.16 14.71 -12.63
C MET A 1 -2.05 14.45 -11.64
N GLU A 2 -2.20 13.47 -10.74
CA GLU A 2 -1.17 13.16 -9.75
C GLU A 2 0.09 12.61 -10.43
N LYS A 3 1.27 13.04 -9.98
CA LYS A 3 2.55 12.59 -10.53
C LYS A 3 2.92 11.23 -9.99
N TYR A 4 3.39 10.33 -10.84
CA TYR A 4 3.79 8.99 -10.43
C TYR A 4 5.02 8.46 -11.19
N ILE A 5 5.64 7.45 -10.60
CA ILE A 5 6.61 6.56 -11.24
C ILE A 5 6.15 5.11 -11.08
N ILE A 6 6.40 4.29 -12.11
CA ILE A 6 6.17 2.85 -12.09
C ILE A 6 7.49 2.12 -12.17
N GLY A 7 7.64 1.05 -11.41
CA GLY A 7 8.82 0.20 -11.44
C GLY A 7 8.91 -0.72 -10.23
N ASN A 8 10.11 -1.14 -9.88
CA ASN A 8 10.33 -2.06 -8.77
C ASN A 8 11.42 -1.57 -7.79
N VAL A 9 11.27 -1.98 -6.55
CA VAL A 9 12.26 -1.77 -5.49
C VAL A 9 13.49 -2.63 -5.79
N LYS A 10 14.68 -2.06 -5.69
CA LYS A 10 15.95 -2.81 -5.84
C LYS A 10 16.56 -3.18 -4.50
N SER A 11 16.50 -2.27 -3.55
CA SER A 11 16.99 -2.49 -2.19
C SER A 11 16.37 -1.49 -1.22
N ILE A 12 16.21 -1.91 0.01
CA ILE A 12 15.94 -1.02 1.14
C ILE A 12 17.29 -0.68 1.78
N ILE A 13 17.56 0.62 1.92
CA ILE A 13 18.80 1.16 2.52
C ILE A 13 18.59 1.41 4.00
N TYR A 14 17.40 1.86 4.38
CA TYR A 14 17.04 2.15 5.75
C TYR A 14 15.56 1.83 5.99
N GLU A 15 15.29 1.25 7.14
CA GLU A 15 13.95 0.99 7.65
C GLU A 15 13.87 1.46 9.10
N SER A 16 12.80 2.19 9.44
CA SER A 16 12.58 2.67 10.80
C SER A 16 12.16 1.52 11.72
N ASN A 17 12.78 1.43 12.89
CA ASN A 17 12.38 0.45 13.91
C ASN A 17 11.05 0.81 14.61
N SER A 18 10.60 2.06 14.49
CA SER A 18 9.44 2.60 15.20
C SER A 18 8.29 3.02 14.31
N GLY A 19 8.29 2.63 13.02
CA GLY A 19 7.21 3.01 12.11
C GLY A 19 7.46 2.57 10.67
N PRO A 20 6.52 2.82 9.77
CA PRO A 20 6.54 2.31 8.40
C PRO A 20 7.51 3.03 7.46
N TYR A 21 8.32 3.99 7.95
CA TYR A 21 9.21 4.79 7.12
C TYR A 21 10.39 3.98 6.58
N LYS A 22 10.56 4.04 5.26
CA LYS A 22 11.65 3.36 4.55
C LYS A 22 12.37 4.32 3.59
N VAL A 23 13.66 4.04 3.37
CA VAL A 23 14.49 4.66 2.33
C VAL A 23 15.07 3.53 1.49
N GLY A 24 15.02 3.66 0.17
CA GLY A 24 15.50 2.61 -0.70
C GLY A 24 15.88 3.11 -2.09
N VAL A 25 16.15 2.17 -2.97
CA VAL A 25 16.46 2.38 -4.39
C VAL A 25 15.35 1.77 -5.24
N PHE A 26 14.80 2.56 -6.15
CA PHE A 26 13.73 2.18 -7.06
C PHE A 26 14.21 2.25 -8.51
N ARG A 27 13.94 1.22 -9.29
CA ARG A 27 14.19 1.23 -10.73
C ARG A 27 12.92 1.73 -11.43
N VAL A 28 13.02 2.89 -12.05
CA VAL A 28 11.92 3.50 -12.79
C VAL A 28 11.79 2.81 -14.15
N LYS A 29 10.60 2.35 -14.49
CA LYS A 29 10.22 1.80 -15.79
C LYS A 29 9.39 2.80 -16.60
N GLU A 30 8.47 3.48 -15.94
CA GLU A 30 7.54 4.46 -16.53
C GLU A 30 7.36 5.65 -15.59
N SER A 31 6.96 6.80 -16.12
CA SER A 31 6.57 8.00 -15.38
C SER A 31 5.65 8.87 -16.21
N ASN A 32 4.72 9.57 -15.55
CA ASN A 32 3.93 10.65 -16.15
C ASN A 32 4.50 12.05 -15.85
N ASP A 33 5.68 12.14 -15.24
CA ASP A 33 6.36 13.41 -14.93
C ASP A 33 7.56 13.60 -15.86
N ASP A 34 7.55 14.67 -16.64
CA ASP A 34 8.63 15.01 -17.59
C ASP A 34 9.98 15.18 -16.90
N ASP A 35 10.01 15.72 -15.67
CA ASP A 35 11.23 15.86 -14.87
C ASP A 35 11.88 14.53 -14.51
N LEU A 36 11.12 13.44 -14.55
CA LEU A 36 11.54 12.08 -14.25
C LEU A 36 11.84 11.23 -15.48
N SER A 37 11.56 11.71 -16.69
CA SER A 37 11.84 10.99 -17.94
C SER A 37 13.28 10.53 -18.06
N LYS A 38 14.23 11.34 -17.58
CA LYS A 38 15.67 11.00 -17.55
C LYS A 38 16.04 9.83 -16.64
N TYR A 39 15.13 9.43 -15.74
CA TYR A 39 15.30 8.28 -14.82
C TYR A 39 14.69 7.00 -15.37
N ILE A 40 13.93 7.04 -16.47
CA ILE A 40 13.40 5.83 -17.11
C ILE A 40 14.55 4.87 -17.42
N ASN A 41 14.39 3.61 -17.05
CA ASN A 41 15.40 2.55 -17.08
C ASN A 41 16.62 2.78 -16.18
N LYS A 42 16.56 3.73 -15.26
CA LYS A 42 17.59 4.00 -14.24
C LYS A 42 17.03 3.84 -12.84
N THR A 43 17.89 4.01 -11.86
CA THR A 43 17.52 3.97 -10.45
C THR A 43 17.46 5.37 -9.86
N ILE A 44 16.53 5.55 -8.90
CA ILE A 44 16.40 6.74 -8.07
C ILE A 44 16.25 6.33 -6.61
N SER A 45 16.80 7.10 -5.69
CA SER A 45 16.50 6.91 -4.28
C SER A 45 15.06 7.35 -3.98
N PHE A 46 14.37 6.59 -3.16
CA PHE A 46 13.03 6.95 -2.71
C PHE A 46 12.95 6.99 -1.18
N THR A 47 11.98 7.74 -0.68
CA THR A 47 11.63 7.82 0.74
C THR A 47 10.12 7.84 0.89
N GLY A 48 9.59 7.24 1.97
CA GLY A 48 8.15 7.23 2.23
C GLY A 48 7.75 6.26 3.33
N ASN A 49 6.45 6.12 3.51
CA ASN A 49 5.88 5.16 4.46
C ASN A 49 5.28 3.99 3.69
N PHE A 50 5.67 2.78 4.07
CA PHE A 50 5.31 1.56 3.35
C PHE A 50 5.06 0.43 4.36
N ASN A 51 4.13 -0.44 4.02
CA ASN A 51 4.09 -1.79 4.56
C ASN A 51 5.29 -2.61 4.04
N GLU A 52 5.16 -3.91 3.93
CA GLU A 52 6.19 -4.73 3.29
C GLU A 52 6.33 -4.38 1.80
N LEU A 53 7.57 -4.21 1.34
CA LEU A 53 7.91 -4.03 -0.07
C LEU A 53 8.63 -5.28 -0.59
N ASN A 54 8.18 -5.77 -1.75
CA ASN A 54 8.79 -6.90 -2.45
C ASN A 54 9.55 -6.39 -3.67
N ASN A 55 10.78 -6.87 -3.87
CA ASN A 55 11.67 -6.42 -4.96
C ASN A 55 11.38 -7.09 -6.32
N GLU A 56 10.51 -8.11 -6.35
CA GLU A 56 10.17 -8.85 -7.56
C GLU A 56 8.92 -8.31 -8.27
N ILE A 57 8.11 -7.48 -7.58
CA ILE A 57 6.88 -6.92 -8.12
C ILE A 57 7.01 -5.44 -8.46
N ASP A 58 6.18 -4.99 -9.38
CA ASP A 58 6.11 -3.58 -9.74
C ASP A 58 5.12 -2.82 -8.85
N TYR A 59 5.48 -1.58 -8.57
CA TYR A 59 4.67 -0.61 -7.82
C TYR A 59 4.43 0.63 -8.65
N ILE A 60 3.33 1.30 -8.35
CA ILE A 60 3.09 2.69 -8.74
C ILE A 60 3.35 3.53 -7.49
N PHE A 61 4.33 4.42 -7.54
CA PHE A 61 4.65 5.36 -6.48
C PHE A 61 4.16 6.75 -6.88
N TYR A 62 3.23 7.29 -6.13
CA TYR A 62 2.73 8.65 -6.26
C TYR A 62 3.53 9.59 -5.36
N GLY A 63 3.98 10.72 -5.90
CA GLY A 63 4.81 11.64 -5.13
C GLY A 63 5.51 12.67 -5.99
N GLU A 64 6.66 13.15 -5.51
CA GLU A 64 7.40 14.21 -6.15
C GLU A 64 8.92 14.07 -6.00
N LEU A 65 9.65 14.62 -6.96
CA LEU A 65 11.11 14.69 -6.91
C LEU A 65 11.52 15.82 -5.97
N ILE A 66 12.22 15.51 -4.89
CA ILE A 66 12.76 16.47 -3.94
C ILE A 66 14.29 16.52 -4.02
N ASN A 67 14.88 17.63 -3.61
CA ASN A 67 16.32 17.78 -3.46
C ASN A 67 16.70 17.88 -1.98
N HIS A 68 17.04 16.75 -1.38
CA HIS A 68 17.41 16.70 0.03
C HIS A 68 18.85 17.28 0.21
N LYS A 69 19.03 18.19 1.18
CA LYS A 69 20.31 18.91 1.40
C LYS A 69 21.52 18.00 1.57
N LYS A 70 21.35 16.83 2.21
CA LYS A 70 22.44 15.88 2.51
C LYS A 70 22.54 14.73 1.51
N TYR A 71 21.39 14.26 0.99
CA TYR A 71 21.31 13.01 0.21
C TYR A 71 21.01 13.23 -1.29
N GLY A 72 20.92 14.50 -1.72
CA GLY A 72 20.67 14.84 -3.12
C GLY A 72 19.24 14.56 -3.56
N LYS A 73 19.06 14.22 -4.83
CA LYS A 73 17.74 13.99 -5.42
C LYS A 73 17.13 12.68 -4.95
N GLN A 74 15.92 12.76 -4.43
CA GLN A 74 15.13 11.63 -3.95
C GLN A 74 13.68 11.77 -4.41
N TYR A 75 13.00 10.64 -4.63
CA TYR A 75 11.57 10.62 -4.87
C TYR A 75 10.83 10.46 -3.53
N SER A 76 10.12 11.49 -3.12
CA SER A 76 9.30 11.49 -1.90
C SER A 76 7.95 10.89 -2.23
N VAL A 77 7.72 9.67 -1.76
CA VAL A 77 6.49 8.91 -1.99
C VAL A 77 5.44 9.35 -0.98
N LYS A 78 4.28 9.78 -1.47
CA LYS A 78 3.10 10.18 -0.68
C LYS A 78 2.14 9.02 -0.50
N SER A 79 1.93 8.24 -1.58
CA SER A 79 1.14 7.01 -1.57
C SER A 79 1.70 6.03 -2.59
N TYR A 80 1.29 4.77 -2.51
CA TYR A 80 1.75 3.72 -3.43
C TYR A 80 0.69 2.64 -3.59
N GLU A 81 0.77 1.92 -4.70
CA GLU A 81 -0.02 0.72 -4.95
C GLU A 81 0.80 -0.33 -5.69
N ILE A 82 0.40 -1.59 -5.59
CA ILE A 82 0.96 -2.66 -6.40
C ILE A 82 0.43 -2.48 -7.81
N LYS A 83 1.33 -2.43 -8.80
CA LYS A 83 0.90 -2.48 -10.21
C LYS A 83 0.39 -3.87 -10.51
N GLU A 84 -0.91 -4.00 -10.77
CA GLU A 84 -1.48 -5.28 -11.15
C GLU A 84 -0.84 -5.78 -12.46
N PRO A 85 -0.27 -7.00 -12.46
CA PRO A 85 0.34 -7.54 -13.67
C PRO A 85 -0.72 -7.88 -14.72
N SER A 86 -0.48 -7.48 -15.97
CA SER A 86 -1.44 -7.62 -17.06
C SER A 86 -1.02 -8.60 -18.16
N ASP A 87 0.27 -8.92 -18.24
CA ASP A 87 0.81 -9.89 -19.19
C ASP A 87 1.20 -11.20 -18.50
N ILE A 88 1.31 -12.27 -19.29
CA ILE A 88 1.58 -13.62 -18.81
C ILE A 88 2.85 -13.72 -17.98
N ASP A 89 3.95 -13.13 -18.45
CA ASP A 89 5.24 -13.23 -17.78
C ASP A 89 5.24 -12.48 -16.45
N SER A 90 4.67 -11.28 -16.41
CA SER A 90 4.49 -10.49 -15.20
C SER A 90 3.60 -11.18 -14.16
N ILE A 91 2.53 -11.87 -14.60
CA ILE A 91 1.65 -12.66 -13.71
C ILE A 91 2.43 -13.84 -13.11
N ILE A 92 3.24 -14.55 -13.91
CA ILE A 92 4.07 -15.66 -13.40
C ILE A 92 5.05 -15.16 -12.35
N VAL A 93 5.76 -14.05 -12.61
CA VAL A 93 6.69 -13.41 -11.67
C VAL A 93 5.95 -13.01 -10.39
N TYR A 94 4.81 -12.34 -10.50
CA TYR A 94 4.00 -11.93 -9.36
C TYR A 94 3.59 -13.10 -8.47
N LEU A 95 3.06 -14.17 -9.07
CA LEU A 95 2.62 -15.36 -8.32
C LEU A 95 3.77 -16.12 -7.67
N SER A 96 4.97 -16.12 -8.27
CA SER A 96 6.15 -16.82 -7.78
C SER A 96 7.10 -15.98 -6.93
N SER A 97 6.78 -14.71 -6.69
CA SER A 97 7.61 -13.70 -6.00
C SER A 97 7.90 -13.98 -4.51
N GLY A 98 7.48 -15.14 -3.98
CA GLY A 98 7.58 -15.44 -2.55
C GLY A 98 6.43 -14.85 -1.72
N MET A 99 5.62 -13.97 -2.26
CA MET A 99 4.42 -13.43 -1.60
C MET A 99 3.43 -14.55 -1.23
N PHE A 100 3.30 -15.57 -2.06
CA PHE A 100 2.37 -16.68 -1.87
C PHE A 100 3.12 -17.94 -1.43
N LYS A 101 3.06 -18.25 -0.14
CA LYS A 101 3.80 -19.39 0.44
C LYS A 101 3.48 -20.71 -0.26
N GLY A 102 4.52 -21.35 -0.79
CA GLY A 102 4.41 -22.65 -1.46
C GLY A 102 3.89 -22.58 -2.91
N ILE A 103 3.89 -21.38 -3.50
CA ILE A 103 3.68 -21.17 -4.94
C ILE A 103 5.04 -20.76 -5.53
N GLY A 104 5.68 -21.73 -6.20
CA GLY A 104 6.90 -21.46 -6.96
C GLY A 104 6.60 -21.32 -8.45
N THR A 105 7.63 -21.01 -9.25
CA THR A 105 7.53 -20.73 -10.68
C THR A 105 6.73 -21.79 -11.45
N LYS A 106 7.03 -23.10 -11.24
CA LYS A 106 6.30 -24.18 -11.92
C LYS A 106 4.80 -24.23 -11.60
N THR A 107 4.40 -23.86 -10.39
CA THR A 107 2.98 -23.81 -10.02
C THR A 107 2.34 -22.56 -10.61
N ALA A 108 3.00 -21.43 -10.58
CA ALA A 108 2.58 -20.19 -11.22
C ALA A 108 2.37 -20.37 -12.73
N GLU A 109 3.34 -20.99 -13.42
CA GLU A 109 3.23 -21.31 -14.85
C GLU A 109 1.97 -22.13 -15.17
N ARG A 110 1.68 -23.21 -14.40
CA ARG A 110 0.48 -24.03 -14.60
C ARG A 110 -0.82 -23.27 -14.37
N ILE A 111 -0.85 -22.38 -13.38
CA ILE A 111 -2.02 -21.53 -13.11
C ILE A 111 -2.24 -20.61 -14.31
N VAL A 112 -1.18 -19.92 -14.76
CA VAL A 112 -1.25 -18.98 -15.87
C VAL A 112 -1.48 -19.67 -17.20
N GLU A 113 -0.95 -20.88 -17.41
CA GLU A 113 -1.25 -21.69 -18.60
C GLU A 113 -2.75 -21.93 -18.77
N ARG A 114 -3.47 -22.17 -17.66
CA ARG A 114 -4.91 -22.43 -17.67
C ARG A 114 -5.76 -21.18 -17.81
N PHE A 115 -5.41 -20.11 -17.10
CA PHE A 115 -6.27 -18.90 -17.00
C PHE A 115 -5.74 -17.71 -17.79
N LYS A 116 -4.50 -17.79 -18.31
CA LYS A 116 -3.86 -16.73 -19.10
C LYS A 116 -3.87 -15.38 -18.36
N THR A 117 -4.20 -14.32 -19.04
CA THR A 117 -4.29 -12.96 -18.48
C THR A 117 -5.45 -12.77 -17.49
N ASP A 118 -6.43 -13.68 -17.47
CA ASP A 118 -7.55 -13.65 -16.51
C ASP A 118 -7.19 -14.25 -15.13
N THR A 119 -5.94 -14.70 -14.95
CA THR A 119 -5.49 -15.42 -13.75
C THR A 119 -5.78 -14.63 -12.46
N ILE A 120 -5.45 -13.34 -12.42
CA ILE A 120 -5.65 -12.52 -11.22
C ILE A 120 -7.13 -12.37 -10.90
N ASN A 121 -7.96 -12.13 -11.91
CA ASN A 121 -9.41 -12.05 -11.76
C ASN A 121 -9.99 -13.37 -11.22
N VAL A 122 -9.57 -14.51 -11.76
CA VAL A 122 -10.01 -15.84 -11.26
C VAL A 122 -9.58 -16.05 -9.81
N ILE A 123 -8.39 -15.63 -9.40
CA ILE A 123 -7.96 -15.72 -8.00
C ILE A 123 -8.87 -14.85 -7.10
N LYS A 124 -9.28 -13.67 -7.57
CA LYS A 124 -10.14 -12.75 -6.82
C LYS A 124 -11.59 -13.24 -6.71
N THR A 125 -12.14 -13.82 -7.77
CA THR A 125 -13.59 -14.06 -7.88
C THR A 125 -14.00 -15.54 -7.76
N ASP A 126 -13.11 -16.47 -8.09
CA ASP A 126 -13.43 -17.91 -8.22
C ASP A 126 -12.18 -18.78 -7.91
N TYR A 127 -11.53 -18.49 -6.79
CA TYR A 127 -10.25 -19.14 -6.42
C TYR A 127 -10.35 -20.67 -6.29
N GLU A 128 -11.53 -21.23 -6.07
CA GLU A 128 -11.74 -22.68 -5.98
C GLU A 128 -11.30 -23.39 -7.24
N LYS A 129 -11.39 -22.74 -8.41
CA LYS A 129 -10.95 -23.29 -9.70
C LYS A 129 -9.46 -23.63 -9.72
N LEU A 130 -8.65 -22.96 -8.90
CA LEU A 130 -7.22 -23.23 -8.78
C LEU A 130 -6.95 -24.62 -8.19
N SER A 131 -7.86 -25.14 -7.36
CA SER A 131 -7.69 -26.45 -6.71
C SER A 131 -7.63 -27.62 -7.70
N PHE A 132 -8.11 -27.44 -8.93
CA PHE A 132 -8.04 -28.44 -10.01
C PHE A 132 -6.68 -28.45 -10.72
N ILE A 133 -5.74 -27.58 -10.36
CA ILE A 133 -4.41 -27.50 -10.96
C ILE A 133 -3.43 -28.34 -10.15
N SER A 134 -2.61 -29.12 -10.84
CA SER A 134 -1.59 -29.95 -10.18
C SER A 134 -0.62 -29.10 -9.34
N GLY A 135 -0.49 -29.43 -8.05
CA GLY A 135 0.33 -28.72 -7.08
C GLY A 135 -0.43 -27.67 -6.28
N MET A 136 -1.73 -27.43 -6.62
CA MET A 136 -2.62 -26.57 -5.87
C MET A 136 -3.52 -27.37 -4.93
N THR A 137 -3.88 -26.74 -3.82
CA THR A 137 -4.92 -27.22 -2.89
C THR A 137 -5.89 -26.07 -2.64
N LEU A 138 -7.10 -26.37 -2.21
CA LEU A 138 -8.09 -25.35 -1.85
C LEU A 138 -7.54 -24.37 -0.79
N LYS A 139 -6.74 -24.87 0.16
CA LYS A 139 -6.07 -24.03 1.18
C LYS A 139 -5.09 -23.02 0.57
N LYS A 140 -4.29 -23.46 -0.41
CA LYS A 140 -3.37 -22.54 -1.13
C LYS A 140 -4.14 -21.54 -1.97
N ALA A 141 -5.18 -21.99 -2.68
CA ALA A 141 -6.03 -21.13 -3.49
C ALA A 141 -6.70 -20.04 -2.64
N LYS A 142 -7.27 -20.42 -1.49
CA LYS A 142 -7.86 -19.47 -0.55
C LYS A 142 -6.82 -18.50 0.00
N MET A 143 -5.64 -18.96 0.40
CA MET A 143 -4.56 -18.10 0.89
C MET A 143 -4.14 -17.05 -0.16
N MET A 144 -4.10 -17.42 -1.46
CA MET A 144 -3.80 -16.47 -2.54
C MET A 144 -4.91 -15.43 -2.68
N HIS A 145 -6.18 -15.87 -2.68
CA HIS A 145 -7.35 -15.00 -2.69
C HIS A 145 -7.33 -14.00 -1.54
N ASP A 146 -7.23 -14.51 -0.30
CA ASP A 146 -7.25 -13.69 0.92
C ASP A 146 -6.14 -12.63 0.87
N LYS A 147 -4.92 -13.02 0.46
CA LYS A 147 -3.77 -12.10 0.43
C LYS A 147 -3.89 -10.98 -0.63
N ILE A 148 -4.42 -11.30 -1.81
CA ILE A 148 -4.65 -10.30 -2.86
C ILE A 148 -5.77 -9.34 -2.41
N THR A 149 -6.88 -9.88 -1.93
CA THR A 149 -8.05 -9.10 -1.49
C THR A 149 -7.72 -8.22 -0.30
N GLU A 150 -6.98 -8.75 0.70
CA GLU A 150 -6.53 -7.99 1.87
C GLU A 150 -5.63 -6.81 1.48
N SER A 151 -4.72 -7.02 0.53
CA SER A 151 -3.85 -5.95 0.02
C SER A 151 -4.64 -4.82 -0.64
N GLU A 152 -5.65 -5.15 -1.44
CA GLU A 152 -6.52 -4.17 -2.09
C GLU A 152 -7.37 -3.41 -1.07
N ILE A 153 -8.00 -4.12 -0.13
CA ILE A 153 -8.80 -3.50 0.94
C ILE A 153 -7.93 -2.53 1.75
N ASN A 154 -6.72 -2.93 2.16
CA ASN A 154 -5.84 -2.07 2.93
C ASN A 154 -5.45 -0.79 2.17
N GLN A 155 -5.24 -0.86 0.85
CA GLN A 155 -4.97 0.32 0.04
C GLN A 155 -6.19 1.25 -0.03
N GLU A 156 -7.39 0.72 -0.25
CA GLU A 156 -8.63 1.50 -0.26
C GLU A 156 -8.87 2.18 1.10
N LEU A 157 -8.60 1.48 2.20
CA LEU A 157 -8.75 2.02 3.55
C LEU A 157 -7.74 3.15 3.84
N ILE A 158 -6.49 3.01 3.39
CA ILE A 158 -5.48 4.08 3.49
C ILE A 158 -5.93 5.32 2.72
N VAL A 159 -6.42 5.15 1.48
CA VAL A 159 -6.96 6.25 0.68
C VAL A 159 -8.15 6.89 1.38
N LYS A 160 -9.10 6.09 1.90
CA LYS A 160 -10.27 6.57 2.63
C LYS A 160 -9.86 7.37 3.88
N LEU A 161 -8.91 6.88 4.68
CA LEU A 161 -8.38 7.63 5.83
C LEU A 161 -7.71 8.94 5.40
N GLY A 162 -7.04 8.95 4.25
CA GLY A 162 -6.50 10.17 3.63
C GLY A 162 -7.57 11.23 3.37
N THR A 163 -8.80 10.85 2.98
CA THR A 163 -9.91 11.81 2.77
C THR A 163 -10.36 12.49 4.06
N TYR A 164 -10.22 11.83 5.21
CA TYR A 164 -10.44 12.47 6.51
C TYR A 164 -9.32 13.45 6.89
N GLY A 165 -8.13 13.31 6.30
CA GLY A 165 -6.97 14.17 6.55
C GLY A 165 -5.80 13.49 7.26
N PHE A 166 -5.86 12.16 7.43
CA PHE A 166 -4.73 11.39 7.95
C PHE A 166 -3.63 11.25 6.89
N THR A 167 -2.38 11.29 7.32
CA THR A 167 -1.24 10.95 6.45
C THR A 167 -1.17 9.44 6.22
N VAL A 168 -0.47 9.01 5.18
CA VAL A 168 -0.25 7.56 4.91
C VAL A 168 0.38 6.86 6.12
N LYS A 169 1.32 7.51 6.80
CA LYS A 169 1.93 6.97 8.03
C LYS A 169 0.88 6.69 9.10
N GLU A 170 0.09 7.71 9.43
CA GLU A 170 -0.97 7.60 10.44
C GLU A 170 -2.02 6.57 10.05
N ALA A 171 -2.42 6.54 8.76
CA ALA A 171 -3.37 5.56 8.25
C ALA A 171 -2.87 4.12 8.44
N ILE A 172 -1.61 3.85 8.10
CA ILE A 172 -1.00 2.52 8.29
C ILE A 172 -0.94 2.16 9.79
N GLU A 173 -0.52 3.10 10.65
CA GLU A 173 -0.46 2.87 12.10
C GLU A 173 -1.85 2.58 12.69
N LEU A 174 -2.85 3.37 12.31
CA LEU A 174 -4.24 3.20 12.79
C LEU A 174 -4.86 1.89 12.29
N LEU A 175 -4.64 1.51 11.04
CA LEU A 175 -5.12 0.24 10.49
C LEU A 175 -4.46 -0.97 11.16
N ASN A 176 -3.19 -0.89 11.53
CA ASN A 176 -2.51 -1.96 12.26
C ASN A 176 -3.08 -2.17 13.67
N ILE A 177 -3.61 -1.10 14.30
CA ILE A 177 -4.15 -1.15 15.67
C ILE A 177 -5.63 -1.53 15.65
N TYR A 178 -6.42 -0.87 14.82
CA TYR A 178 -7.89 -0.95 14.83
C TYR A 178 -8.47 -1.80 13.70
N GLY A 179 -7.68 -2.11 12.64
CA GLY A 179 -8.21 -2.73 11.43
C GLY A 179 -9.35 -1.89 10.85
N ASN A 180 -10.40 -2.56 10.39
CA ASN A 180 -11.57 -1.89 9.80
C ASN A 180 -12.41 -1.11 10.84
N SER A 181 -12.29 -1.42 12.16
CA SER A 181 -13.05 -0.71 13.21
C SER A 181 -12.59 0.74 13.41
N ILE A 182 -11.49 1.16 12.77
CA ILE A 182 -11.03 2.56 12.81
C ILE A 182 -12.10 3.55 12.38
N PHE A 183 -12.95 3.17 11.41
CA PHE A 183 -14.02 4.06 10.94
C PHE A 183 -15.12 4.22 11.97
N ASP A 184 -15.44 3.17 12.72
CA ASP A 184 -16.40 3.24 13.83
C ASP A 184 -15.87 4.17 14.94
N VAL A 185 -14.55 4.13 15.21
CA VAL A 185 -13.91 5.04 16.17
C VAL A 185 -13.99 6.48 15.70
N ILE A 186 -13.69 6.75 14.42
CA ILE A 186 -13.75 8.10 13.84
C ILE A 186 -15.17 8.65 13.88
N GLU A 187 -16.16 7.83 13.56
CA GLU A 187 -17.57 8.24 13.52
C GLU A 187 -18.18 8.43 14.92
N ASN A 188 -17.81 7.58 15.88
CA ASN A 188 -18.33 7.67 17.25
C ASN A 188 -17.59 8.74 18.06
N ASN A 189 -16.27 8.65 18.19
CA ASN A 189 -15.47 9.59 18.94
C ASN A 189 -14.00 9.61 18.47
N ILE A 190 -13.67 10.48 17.53
CA ILE A 190 -12.32 10.60 16.96
C ILE A 190 -11.22 10.89 18.02
N TYR A 191 -11.59 11.50 19.18
CA TYR A 191 -10.63 11.84 20.21
C TYR A 191 -10.08 10.63 20.99
N GLU A 192 -10.65 9.44 20.78
CA GLU A 192 -10.04 8.18 21.26
C GLU A 192 -8.68 7.90 20.62
N LEU A 193 -8.41 8.53 19.47
CA LEU A 193 -7.13 8.39 18.75
C LEU A 193 -6.01 9.27 19.31
N ARG A 194 -6.23 10.00 20.43
CA ARG A 194 -5.28 10.96 21.01
C ARG A 194 -3.94 10.37 21.45
N GLU A 195 -3.86 9.06 21.66
CA GLU A 195 -2.59 8.39 21.96
C GLU A 195 -1.67 8.28 20.73
N TYR A 196 -2.22 8.39 19.52
CA TYR A 196 -1.53 8.19 18.25
C TYR A 196 -1.45 9.45 17.41
N ILE A 197 -2.42 10.34 17.54
CA ILE A 197 -2.61 11.53 16.72
C ILE A 197 -2.75 12.75 17.63
N SER A 198 -2.10 13.86 17.26
CA SER A 198 -2.16 15.09 18.07
C SER A 198 -3.61 15.63 18.16
N PHE A 199 -3.94 16.20 19.31
CA PHE A 199 -5.25 16.79 19.57
C PHE A 199 -5.62 17.82 18.51
N GLU A 200 -4.70 18.74 18.16
CA GLU A 200 -4.97 19.81 17.19
C GLU A 200 -5.38 19.24 15.83
N LYS A 201 -4.78 18.13 15.44
CA LYS A 201 -5.12 17.47 14.19
C LYS A 201 -6.48 16.79 14.27
N LEU A 202 -6.75 16.05 15.34
CA LEU A 202 -8.05 15.41 15.56
C LEU A 202 -9.16 16.46 15.61
N ASP A 203 -8.92 17.57 16.32
CA ASP A 203 -9.87 18.69 16.41
C ASP A 203 -10.13 19.34 15.05
N SER A 204 -9.08 19.53 14.25
CA SER A 204 -9.21 20.05 12.89
C SER A 204 -10.00 19.15 11.96
N ILE A 205 -9.90 17.81 12.14
CA ILE A 205 -10.69 16.83 11.39
C ILE A 205 -12.13 16.83 11.88
N PHE A 206 -12.32 16.81 13.19
CA PHE A 206 -13.64 16.80 13.83
C PHE A 206 -14.51 17.99 13.39
N LEU A 207 -13.95 19.19 13.41
CA LEU A 207 -14.62 20.43 13.04
C LEU A 207 -15.00 20.56 11.56
N LYS A 208 -14.50 19.69 10.70
CA LYS A 208 -14.97 19.63 9.30
C LYS A 208 -16.39 19.05 9.18
N TYR A 209 -16.79 18.24 10.14
CA TYR A 209 -18.04 17.47 10.09
C TYR A 209 -18.98 17.75 11.27
N ASN A 210 -18.49 18.43 12.34
CA ASN A 210 -19.22 18.67 13.57
C ASN A 210 -19.13 20.15 14.01
N TYR A 211 -19.93 20.52 15.00
CA TYR A 211 -19.96 21.87 15.57
C TYR A 211 -19.04 21.99 16.81
N GLU A 212 -18.58 23.22 17.08
CA GLU A 212 -17.57 23.51 18.11
C GLU A 212 -17.96 23.07 19.53
N MET A 213 -19.24 23.13 19.90
CA MET A 213 -19.75 22.80 21.23
C MET A 213 -20.23 21.36 21.37
N HIS A 214 -19.80 20.46 20.47
CA HIS A 214 -20.12 19.05 20.58
C HIS A 214 -19.52 18.43 21.86
N GLU A 215 -20.28 17.57 22.55
CA GLU A 215 -19.89 17.03 23.87
C GLU A 215 -18.53 16.33 23.88
N TYR A 216 -18.21 15.53 22.87
CA TYR A 216 -16.91 14.83 22.78
C TYR A 216 -15.75 15.81 22.66
N ARG A 217 -15.92 16.90 21.92
CA ARG A 217 -14.91 17.94 21.81
C ARG A 217 -14.69 18.67 23.13
N VAL A 218 -15.78 19.02 23.82
CA VAL A 218 -15.73 19.70 25.12
C VAL A 218 -15.02 18.83 26.15
N LEU A 219 -15.34 17.54 26.22
CA LEU A 219 -14.67 16.59 27.12
C LEU A 219 -13.17 16.45 26.77
N ALA A 220 -12.84 16.29 25.48
CA ALA A 220 -11.47 16.18 25.04
C ALA A 220 -10.61 17.44 25.35
N LEU A 221 -11.20 18.65 25.27
CA LEU A 221 -10.56 19.91 25.63
C LEU A 221 -10.28 20.03 27.14
N ILE A 222 -11.10 19.42 27.99
CA ILE A 222 -10.91 19.42 29.45
C ILE A 222 -9.75 18.48 29.83
N GLU A 223 -9.55 17.42 29.08
CA GLU A 223 -8.50 16.41 29.31
C GLU A 223 -7.16 16.73 28.64
N TYR A 224 -7.15 17.70 27.71
CA TYR A 224 -5.95 18.19 27.01
C TYR A 224 -5.16 19.16 27.86
#